data_f5e1646b2534f19c3ddd660bd647177e
#
_entry.id   f5e1646b2534f19c3ddd660bd647177e
#
_cell.length_a   1.000
_cell.length_b   1.000
_cell.length_c   1.000
_cell.angle_alpha   90.00
_cell.angle_beta   90.00
_cell.angle_gamma   90.00
#
_symmetry.space_group_name_H-M   'P 1'
#
loop_
_entity.id
_entity.type
_entity.pdbx_description
1 polymer ?
#
loop_
_entity_poly.entity_id
_entity_poly.type
_entity_poly.pdbx_seq_one_letter_code
_entity_poly.pdbx_strand_id
1 'polypeptide(L)'
;MVTIYYTAALVLSVIFFMILWSMGHNQNIPSLLMAFTCVIINNGACLALSLAKNVDEALLANRFVYLAGVFLPLFLLTTICQLLRVRLSDRKLLVMTLINFAVLFMTYTPGYTDWYYKSVSIDTSDGFTRLVKEYGPLHNVYIILLFLYVAAMIVIIAAALFRQQRCSYKYASVMLIS
;
A
#
# COMPACT_ATOMS: atom_id res chain seq x y z
N MET A 1 -3.81 -21.02 -13.78
CA MET A 1 -4.81 -19.96 -13.52
C MET A 1 -4.23 -18.77 -12.77
N VAL A 2 -3.50 -18.97 -11.67
CA VAL A 2 -2.92 -17.89 -10.83
C VAL A 2 -1.98 -16.97 -11.61
N THR A 3 -1.07 -17.52 -12.42
CA THR A 3 -0.15 -16.73 -13.25
C THR A 3 -0.88 -15.84 -14.26
N ILE A 4 -1.95 -16.35 -14.89
CA ILE A 4 -2.78 -15.57 -15.83
C ILE A 4 -3.47 -14.42 -15.08
N TYR A 5 -3.96 -14.67 -13.86
CA TYR A 5 -4.55 -13.63 -13.02
C TYR A 5 -3.56 -12.49 -12.72
N TYR A 6 -2.34 -12.82 -12.25
CA TYR A 6 -1.35 -11.78 -11.95
C TYR A 6 -0.84 -11.07 -13.21
N THR A 7 -0.75 -11.75 -14.35
CA THR A 7 -0.43 -11.10 -15.62
C THR A 7 -1.51 -10.10 -16.02
N ALA A 8 -2.78 -10.48 -15.94
CA ALA A 8 -3.90 -9.59 -16.24
C ALA A 8 -3.95 -8.39 -15.27
N ALA A 9 -3.75 -8.64 -13.97
CA ALA A 9 -3.72 -7.59 -12.95
C ALA A 9 -2.55 -6.61 -13.18
N LEU A 10 -1.38 -7.11 -13.58
CA LEU A 10 -0.23 -6.28 -13.93
C LEU A 10 -0.54 -5.40 -15.15
N VAL A 11 -1.06 -5.98 -16.23
CA VAL A 11 -1.41 -5.23 -17.45
C VAL A 11 -2.45 -4.15 -17.15
N LEU A 12 -3.51 -4.50 -16.40
CA LEU A 12 -4.54 -3.53 -16.01
C LEU A 12 -3.96 -2.41 -15.14
N SER A 13 -3.08 -2.72 -14.19
CA SER A 13 -2.47 -1.70 -13.33
C SER A 13 -1.59 -0.74 -14.13
N VAL A 14 -0.87 -1.22 -15.15
CA VAL A 14 -0.09 -0.38 -16.07
C VAL A 14 -1.01 0.52 -16.92
N ILE A 15 -2.09 -0.03 -17.47
CA ILE A 15 -3.06 0.75 -18.25
C ILE A 15 -3.66 1.88 -17.38
N PHE A 16 -4.12 1.56 -16.17
CA PHE A 16 -4.64 2.58 -15.26
C PHE A 16 -3.61 3.63 -14.88
N PHE A 17 -2.36 3.23 -14.65
CA PHE A 17 -1.27 4.17 -14.41
C PHE A 17 -1.07 5.12 -15.58
N MET A 18 -1.05 4.61 -16.82
CA MET A 18 -0.90 5.43 -18.03
C MET A 18 -2.06 6.41 -18.22
N ILE A 19 -3.30 5.98 -17.95
CA ILE A 19 -4.48 6.85 -17.97
C ILE A 19 -4.34 7.96 -16.93
N LEU A 20 -4.00 7.63 -15.69
CA LEU A 20 -3.77 8.61 -14.63
C LEU A 20 -2.62 9.56 -14.94
N TRP A 21 -1.53 9.05 -15.51
CA TRP A 21 -0.41 9.88 -15.94
C TRP A 21 -0.83 10.90 -17.00
N SER A 22 -1.61 10.49 -18.00
CA SER A 22 -2.12 11.38 -19.05
C SER A 22 -3.10 12.43 -18.52
N MET A 23 -3.94 12.07 -17.54
CA MET A 23 -4.89 12.99 -16.89
C MET A 23 -4.21 13.88 -15.85
N GLY A 24 -3.15 13.40 -15.21
CA GLY A 24 -2.47 14.06 -14.08
C GLY A 24 -1.69 15.32 -14.45
N HIS A 25 -1.48 15.59 -15.75
CA HIS A 25 -0.84 16.83 -16.21
C HIS A 25 -1.61 18.09 -15.79
N ASN A 26 -2.93 17.95 -15.55
CA ASN A 26 -3.79 19.05 -15.09
C ASN A 26 -4.17 18.98 -13.59
N GLN A 27 -3.89 17.88 -12.88
CA GLN A 27 -4.37 17.66 -11.51
C GLN A 27 -3.27 17.14 -10.60
N ASN A 28 -2.26 17.87 -10.31
CA ASN A 28 -1.14 17.57 -9.41
C ASN A 28 -1.46 16.58 -8.26
N ILE A 29 -1.60 15.27 -8.55
CA ILE A 29 -1.81 14.22 -7.55
C ILE A 29 -0.64 13.21 -7.59
N PRO A 30 0.60 13.63 -7.24
CA PRO A 30 1.77 12.77 -7.33
C PRO A 30 1.68 11.55 -6.40
N SER A 31 1.02 11.68 -5.24
CA SER A 31 0.84 10.57 -4.30
C SER A 31 -0.04 9.44 -4.87
N LEU A 32 -1.05 9.78 -5.69
CA LEU A 32 -1.87 8.79 -6.36
C LEU A 32 -1.05 8.00 -7.41
N LEU A 33 -0.20 8.68 -8.18
CA LEU A 33 0.70 8.03 -9.11
C LEU A 33 1.69 7.10 -8.38
N MET A 34 2.23 7.52 -7.24
CA MET A 34 3.08 6.67 -6.40
C MET A 34 2.33 5.46 -5.84
N ALA A 35 1.05 5.62 -5.45
CA ALA A 35 0.21 4.50 -5.04
C ALA A 35 0.03 3.48 -6.17
N PHE A 36 -0.26 3.92 -7.40
CA PHE A 36 -0.35 3.04 -8.56
C PHE A 36 0.98 2.40 -8.93
N THR A 37 2.10 3.09 -8.76
CA THR A 37 3.44 2.50 -8.91
C THR A 37 3.62 1.33 -7.93
N CYS A 38 3.20 1.49 -6.67
CA CYS A 38 3.22 0.39 -5.70
C CYS A 38 2.32 -0.78 -6.15
N VAL A 39 1.14 -0.52 -6.72
CA VAL A 39 0.26 -1.58 -7.25
C VAL A 39 0.93 -2.34 -8.40
N ILE A 40 1.61 -1.64 -9.32
CA ILE A 40 2.37 -2.27 -10.41
C ILE A 40 3.49 -3.15 -9.86
N ILE A 41 4.29 -2.62 -8.91
CA ILE A 41 5.37 -3.38 -8.26
C ILE A 41 4.80 -4.62 -7.57
N ASN A 42 3.69 -4.49 -6.84
CA ASN A 42 3.06 -5.61 -6.15
C ASN A 42 2.60 -6.71 -7.12
N ASN A 43 1.88 -6.33 -8.19
CA ASN A 43 1.38 -7.29 -9.17
C ASN A 43 2.53 -7.97 -9.94
N GLY A 44 3.57 -7.21 -10.30
CA GLY A 44 4.77 -7.76 -10.91
C GLY A 44 5.53 -8.71 -9.99
N ALA A 45 5.64 -8.36 -8.71
CA ALA A 45 6.27 -9.20 -7.70
C ALA A 45 5.47 -10.49 -7.43
N CYS A 46 4.14 -10.41 -7.35
CA CYS A 46 3.28 -11.59 -7.24
C CYS A 46 3.38 -12.52 -8.47
N LEU A 47 3.47 -11.93 -9.68
CA LEU A 47 3.72 -12.69 -10.89
C LEU A 47 5.09 -13.39 -10.83
N ALA A 48 6.15 -12.66 -10.47
CA ALA A 48 7.49 -13.22 -10.32
C ALA A 48 7.52 -14.34 -9.27
N LEU A 49 6.83 -14.15 -8.13
CA LEU A 49 6.68 -15.16 -7.10
C LEU A 49 6.02 -16.44 -7.63
N SER A 50 4.95 -16.30 -8.43
CA SER A 50 4.23 -17.45 -9.00
C SER A 50 5.06 -18.27 -10.00
N LEU A 51 6.13 -17.67 -10.55
CA LEU A 51 7.05 -18.27 -11.53
C LEU A 51 8.39 -18.68 -10.92
N ALA A 52 8.65 -18.39 -9.65
CA ALA A 52 9.91 -18.67 -8.99
C ALA A 52 10.21 -20.18 -8.96
N LYS A 53 11.47 -20.54 -9.20
CA LYS A 53 11.91 -21.95 -9.29
C LYS A 53 12.57 -22.44 -8.00
N ASN A 54 13.01 -21.53 -7.17
CA ASN A 54 13.70 -21.83 -5.91
C ASN A 54 13.31 -20.81 -4.82
N VAL A 55 13.71 -21.11 -3.59
CA VAL A 55 13.37 -20.29 -2.41
C VAL A 55 13.96 -18.89 -2.52
N ASP A 56 15.15 -18.73 -3.08
CA ASP A 56 15.83 -17.43 -3.18
C ASP A 56 15.10 -16.49 -4.15
N GLU A 57 14.68 -17.00 -5.32
CA GLU A 57 13.86 -16.24 -6.27
C GLU A 57 12.51 -15.85 -5.64
N ALA A 58 11.87 -16.79 -4.92
CA ALA A 58 10.62 -16.54 -4.24
C ALA A 58 10.76 -15.50 -3.12
N LEU A 59 11.84 -15.54 -2.34
CA LEU A 59 12.15 -14.54 -1.32
C LEU A 59 12.44 -13.16 -1.94
N LEU A 60 13.18 -13.12 -3.05
CA LEU A 60 13.44 -11.87 -3.77
C LEU A 60 12.14 -11.23 -4.25
N ALA A 61 11.28 -12.00 -4.91
CA ALA A 61 9.96 -11.53 -5.35
C ALA A 61 9.13 -11.05 -4.16
N ASN A 62 9.12 -11.79 -3.06
CA ASN A 62 8.40 -11.42 -1.84
C ASN A 62 8.90 -10.12 -1.19
N ARG A 63 10.19 -9.78 -1.31
CA ARG A 63 10.73 -8.48 -0.86
C ARG A 63 10.08 -7.32 -1.61
N PHE A 64 9.84 -7.45 -2.91
CA PHE A 64 9.13 -6.44 -3.69
C PHE A 64 7.64 -6.36 -3.33
N VAL A 65 6.99 -7.48 -2.96
CA VAL A 65 5.62 -7.46 -2.41
C VAL A 65 5.58 -6.61 -1.14
N TYR A 66 6.54 -6.76 -0.23
CA TYR A 66 6.61 -5.95 0.99
C TYR A 66 6.99 -4.49 0.71
N LEU A 67 7.89 -4.23 -0.24
CA LEU A 67 8.19 -2.86 -0.66
C LEU A 67 6.90 -2.12 -1.04
N ALA A 68 6.11 -2.72 -1.91
CA ALA A 68 4.83 -2.16 -2.31
C ALA A 68 3.85 -2.08 -1.13
N GLY A 69 3.71 -3.15 -0.35
CA GLY A 69 2.77 -3.26 0.76
C GLY A 69 3.03 -2.27 1.90
N VAL A 70 4.28 -1.91 2.17
CA VAL A 70 4.66 -0.93 3.20
C VAL A 70 4.36 0.49 2.74
N PHE A 71 4.64 0.84 1.47
CA PHE A 71 4.50 2.22 0.99
C PHE A 71 3.13 2.55 0.43
N LEU A 72 2.38 1.58 -0.11
CA LEU A 72 1.04 1.79 -0.65
C LEU A 72 0.09 2.50 0.34
N PRO A 73 -0.03 2.08 1.61
CA PRO A 73 -0.92 2.75 2.56
C PRO A 73 -0.51 4.19 2.86
N LEU A 74 0.78 4.51 2.89
CA LEU A 74 1.28 5.88 3.04
C LEU A 74 0.85 6.76 1.88
N PHE A 75 1.02 6.27 0.63
CA PHE A 75 0.62 7.04 -0.54
C PHE A 75 -0.90 7.17 -0.67
N LEU A 76 -1.68 6.16 -0.26
CA LEU A 76 -3.14 6.27 -0.19
C LEU A 76 -3.57 7.29 0.86
N LEU A 77 -2.98 7.28 2.06
CA LEU A 77 -3.27 8.26 3.10
C LEU A 77 -2.95 9.68 2.62
N THR A 78 -1.80 9.90 2.00
CA THR A 78 -1.42 11.21 1.47
C THR A 78 -2.36 11.65 0.35
N THR A 79 -2.79 10.74 -0.52
CA THR A 79 -3.79 11.02 -1.57
C THR A 79 -5.13 11.44 -0.96
N ILE A 80 -5.63 10.72 0.05
CA ILE A 80 -6.87 11.06 0.77
C ILE A 80 -6.75 12.45 1.41
N CYS A 81 -5.62 12.73 2.07
CA CYS A 81 -5.37 14.04 2.64
C CYS A 81 -5.38 15.17 1.59
N GLN A 82 -4.78 14.94 0.42
CA GLN A 82 -4.79 15.90 -0.68
C GLN A 82 -6.21 16.13 -1.21
N LEU A 83 -6.98 15.07 -1.46
CA LEU A 83 -8.36 15.16 -1.94
C LEU A 83 -9.28 15.89 -0.95
N LEU A 84 -9.12 15.64 0.33
CA LEU A 84 -9.92 16.28 1.39
C LEU A 84 -9.35 17.64 1.85
N ARG A 85 -8.29 18.13 1.21
CA ARG A 85 -7.58 19.39 1.54
C ARG A 85 -7.10 19.43 2.99
N VAL A 86 -6.74 18.27 3.56
CA VAL A 86 -6.12 18.15 4.88
C VAL A 86 -4.61 18.28 4.72
N ARG A 87 -4.02 19.32 5.32
CA ARG A 87 -2.56 19.52 5.26
C ARG A 87 -1.84 18.57 6.20
N LEU A 88 -1.02 17.69 5.62
CA LEU A 88 0.02 16.96 6.36
C LEU A 88 1.28 17.84 6.41
N SER A 89 1.82 18.04 7.60
CA SER A 89 3.10 18.77 7.74
C SER A 89 4.24 17.88 7.23
N ASP A 90 5.26 18.49 6.61
CA ASP A 90 6.42 17.80 6.04
C ASP A 90 7.14 16.94 7.10
N ARG A 91 7.17 17.42 8.36
CA ARG A 91 7.74 16.64 9.48
C ARG A 91 6.97 15.34 9.73
N LYS A 92 5.62 15.37 9.68
CA LYS A 92 4.81 14.16 9.85
C LYS A 92 5.03 13.20 8.71
N LEU A 93 5.07 13.70 7.48
CA LEU A 93 5.33 12.88 6.30
C LEU A 93 6.72 12.24 6.37
N LEU A 94 7.75 13.00 6.78
CA LEU A 94 9.10 12.48 6.96
C LEU A 94 9.14 11.37 8.02
N VAL A 95 8.52 11.57 9.19
CA VAL A 95 8.48 10.57 10.26
C VAL A 95 7.78 9.28 9.78
N MET A 96 6.63 9.41 9.09
CA MET A 96 5.91 8.26 8.54
C MET A 96 6.75 7.51 7.51
N THR A 97 7.45 8.23 6.65
CA THR A 97 8.37 7.64 5.65
C THR A 97 9.52 6.91 6.32
N LEU A 98 10.13 7.48 7.37
CA LEU A 98 11.20 6.82 8.12
C LEU A 98 10.71 5.54 8.83
N ILE A 99 9.51 5.56 9.41
CA ILE A 99 8.88 4.37 10.01
C ILE A 99 8.67 3.29 8.93
N ASN A 100 8.18 3.67 7.74
CA ASN A 100 8.01 2.72 6.64
C ASN A 100 9.34 2.11 6.20
N PHE A 101 10.41 2.89 6.10
CA PHE A 101 11.74 2.36 5.81
C PHE A 101 12.26 1.41 6.90
N ALA A 102 12.03 1.73 8.18
CA ALA A 102 12.41 0.85 9.28
C ALA A 102 11.65 -0.49 9.21
N VAL A 103 10.34 -0.47 8.96
CA VAL A 103 9.54 -1.69 8.78
C VAL A 103 9.95 -2.44 7.52
N LEU A 104 10.21 -1.75 6.41
CA LEU A 104 10.72 -2.38 5.19
C LEU A 104 12.05 -3.09 5.47
N PHE A 105 12.97 -2.45 6.19
CA PHE A 105 14.25 -3.07 6.56
C PHE A 105 14.05 -4.37 7.34
N MET A 106 13.08 -4.40 8.27
CA MET A 106 12.72 -5.63 8.99
C MET A 106 12.23 -6.73 8.04
N THR A 107 11.49 -6.38 6.97
CA THR A 107 11.00 -7.36 6.00
C THR A 107 12.10 -7.92 5.08
N TYR A 108 13.27 -7.30 5.03
CA TYR A 108 14.43 -7.76 4.28
C TYR A 108 15.34 -8.71 5.05
N THR A 109 15.12 -8.92 6.36
CA THR A 109 15.89 -9.83 7.21
C THR A 109 15.63 -11.34 7.02
N PRO A 110 14.55 -11.83 6.37
CA PRO A 110 14.35 -13.25 6.08
C PRO A 110 15.55 -13.84 5.33
N GLY A 111 16.00 -15.01 5.80
CA GLY A 111 17.22 -15.67 5.32
C GLY A 111 18.48 -15.32 6.12
N TYR A 112 18.44 -14.27 6.97
CA TYR A 112 19.54 -13.88 7.86
C TYR A 112 19.19 -14.06 9.34
N THR A 113 17.91 -13.90 9.70
CA THR A 113 17.42 -14.03 11.08
C THR A 113 16.02 -14.61 11.11
N ASP A 114 15.69 -15.39 12.18
CA ASP A 114 14.36 -16.01 12.39
C ASP A 114 13.33 -15.03 12.97
N TRP A 115 13.67 -13.74 13.07
CA TRP A 115 12.81 -12.74 13.72
C TRP A 115 11.58 -12.37 12.88
N TYR A 116 11.74 -12.35 11.56
CA TYR A 116 10.63 -12.01 10.65
C TYR A 116 9.92 -13.25 10.10
N TYR A 117 10.70 -14.27 9.67
CA TYR A 117 10.23 -15.62 9.34
C TYR A 117 11.06 -16.64 10.12
N LYS A 118 10.39 -17.62 10.74
CA LYS A 118 11.04 -18.75 11.42
C LYS A 118 11.48 -19.81 10.41
N SER A 119 10.60 -20.07 9.44
CA SER A 119 10.89 -21.00 8.34
C SER A 119 10.27 -20.50 7.05
N VAL A 120 10.90 -20.82 5.93
CA VAL A 120 10.43 -20.50 4.59
C VAL A 120 10.66 -21.68 3.68
N SER A 121 9.63 -22.11 2.97
CA SER A 121 9.69 -23.13 1.95
C SER A 121 8.84 -22.73 0.75
N ILE A 122 9.04 -23.41 -0.38
CA ILE A 122 8.18 -23.26 -1.56
C ILE A 122 7.31 -24.48 -1.72
N ASP A 123 6.07 -24.25 -2.12
CA ASP A 123 5.12 -25.27 -2.53
C ASP A 123 4.77 -25.04 -4.01
N THR A 124 4.90 -26.09 -4.81
CA THR A 124 4.65 -26.08 -6.26
C THR A 124 3.57 -27.07 -6.67
N SER A 125 2.85 -27.66 -5.71
CA SER A 125 1.87 -28.72 -5.92
C SER A 125 0.72 -28.31 -6.85
N ASP A 126 0.33 -27.04 -6.84
CA ASP A 126 -0.80 -26.50 -7.63
C ASP A 126 -0.39 -26.01 -9.04
N GLY A 127 0.83 -26.29 -9.50
CA GLY A 127 1.35 -25.85 -10.81
C GLY A 127 1.74 -24.37 -10.85
N PHE A 128 1.88 -23.71 -9.69
CA PHE A 128 2.49 -22.40 -9.50
C PHE A 128 3.24 -22.38 -8.16
N THR A 129 4.22 -21.49 -8.05
CA THR A 129 5.02 -21.41 -6.82
C THR A 129 4.31 -20.55 -5.77
N ARG A 130 4.16 -21.13 -4.58
CA ARG A 130 3.68 -20.46 -3.38
C ARG A 130 4.76 -20.47 -2.31
N LEU A 131 4.99 -19.34 -1.68
CA LEU A 131 5.89 -19.23 -0.54
C LEU A 131 5.13 -19.59 0.74
N VAL A 132 5.48 -20.72 1.34
CA VAL A 132 4.97 -21.16 2.65
C VAL A 132 5.88 -20.54 3.72
N LYS A 133 5.28 -19.79 4.64
CA LYS A 133 5.99 -18.97 5.63
C LYS A 133 5.49 -19.29 7.02
N GLU A 134 6.42 -19.45 7.94
CA GLU A 134 6.13 -19.42 9.36
C GLU A 134 6.58 -18.07 9.91
N TYR A 135 5.63 -17.27 10.40
CA TYR A 135 5.91 -15.90 10.79
C TYR A 135 6.59 -15.79 12.14
N GLY A 136 7.60 -14.92 12.22
CA GLY A 136 8.24 -14.50 13.46
C GLY A 136 7.55 -13.31 14.13
N PRO A 137 8.03 -12.89 15.31
CA PRO A 137 7.38 -11.82 16.09
C PRO A 137 7.38 -10.46 15.39
N LEU A 138 8.36 -10.14 14.55
CA LEU A 138 8.44 -8.86 13.84
C LEU A 138 7.40 -8.71 12.74
N HIS A 139 6.78 -9.79 12.26
CA HIS A 139 5.69 -9.71 11.30
C HIS A 139 4.49 -8.91 11.84
N ASN A 140 4.23 -9.01 13.16
CA ASN A 140 3.16 -8.26 13.79
C ASN A 140 3.36 -6.74 13.69
N VAL A 141 4.60 -6.25 13.66
CA VAL A 141 4.90 -4.81 13.51
C VAL A 141 4.40 -4.31 12.15
N TYR A 142 4.60 -5.08 11.08
CA TYR A 142 4.07 -4.76 9.76
C TYR A 142 2.53 -4.73 9.76
N ILE A 143 1.89 -5.71 10.37
CA ILE A 143 0.42 -5.77 10.47
C ILE A 143 -0.13 -4.57 11.25
N ILE A 144 0.47 -4.24 12.40
CA ILE A 144 0.09 -3.06 13.20
C ILE A 144 0.22 -1.78 12.38
N LEU A 145 1.31 -1.61 11.62
CA LEU A 145 1.50 -0.45 10.75
C LEU A 145 0.35 -0.32 9.74
N LEU A 146 -0.05 -1.41 9.07
CA LEU A 146 -1.18 -1.41 8.14
C LEU A 146 -2.48 -0.98 8.82
N PHE A 147 -2.79 -1.54 9.98
CA PHE A 147 -3.99 -1.16 10.74
C PHE A 147 -3.99 0.31 11.15
N LEU A 148 -2.84 0.86 11.56
CA LEU A 148 -2.71 2.28 11.91
C LEU A 148 -2.99 3.18 10.69
N TYR A 149 -2.50 2.83 9.50
CA TYR A 149 -2.82 3.57 8.28
C TYR A 149 -4.31 3.52 7.94
N VAL A 150 -4.92 2.34 7.99
CA VAL A 150 -6.36 2.18 7.72
C VAL A 150 -7.18 2.99 8.73
N ALA A 151 -6.87 2.89 10.01
CA ALA A 151 -7.54 3.67 11.06
C ALA A 151 -7.39 5.17 10.82
N ALA A 152 -6.19 5.65 10.49
CA ALA A 152 -5.95 7.05 10.17
C ALA A 152 -6.78 7.53 8.96
N MET A 153 -6.86 6.73 7.88
CA MET A 153 -7.68 7.04 6.71
C MET A 153 -9.16 7.15 7.08
N ILE A 154 -9.69 6.21 7.86
CA ILE A 154 -11.09 6.21 8.33
C ILE A 154 -11.37 7.46 9.16
N VAL A 155 -10.50 7.81 10.12
CA VAL A 155 -10.66 9.00 10.99
C VAL A 155 -10.67 10.27 10.15
N ILE A 156 -9.77 10.41 9.19
CA ILE A 156 -9.68 11.60 8.34
C ILE A 156 -10.93 11.75 7.47
N ILE A 157 -11.40 10.67 6.86
CA ILE A 157 -12.62 10.67 6.04
C ILE A 157 -13.83 11.02 6.91
N ALA A 158 -13.99 10.37 8.06
CA ALA A 158 -15.09 10.65 8.99
C ALA A 158 -15.09 12.12 9.45
N ALA A 159 -13.92 12.64 9.86
CA ALA A 159 -13.79 14.04 10.27
C ALA A 159 -14.16 15.03 9.14
N ALA A 160 -13.79 14.73 7.90
CA ALA A 160 -14.14 15.54 6.75
C ALA A 160 -15.65 15.55 6.49
N LEU A 161 -16.30 14.38 6.56
CA LEU A 161 -17.75 14.26 6.40
C LEU A 161 -18.52 15.03 7.48
N PHE A 162 -18.12 14.89 8.75
CA PHE A 162 -18.74 15.65 9.85
C PHE A 162 -18.57 17.16 9.69
N ARG A 163 -17.40 17.60 9.21
CA ARG A 163 -17.15 19.04 8.95
C ARG A 163 -18.05 19.56 7.84
N GLN A 164 -18.24 18.80 6.78
CA GLN A 164 -19.11 19.17 5.66
C GLN A 164 -20.57 19.27 6.09
N GLN A 165 -21.08 18.33 6.87
CA GLN A 165 -22.43 18.37 7.43
C GLN A 165 -22.63 19.63 8.30
N ARG A 166 -21.72 19.93 9.23
CA ARG A 166 -21.84 21.14 10.07
C ARG A 166 -21.85 22.45 9.26
N CYS A 167 -21.11 22.49 8.16
CA CYS A 167 -21.11 23.65 7.27
C CYS A 167 -22.47 23.80 6.59
N SER A 168 -23.05 22.70 6.08
CA SER A 168 -24.36 22.68 5.44
C SER A 168 -25.49 23.13 6.39
N TYR A 169 -25.51 22.65 7.64
CA TYR A 169 -26.49 23.08 8.64
C TYR A 169 -26.37 24.58 8.99
N LYS A 170 -25.17 25.14 9.07
CA LYS A 170 -24.98 26.58 9.30
C LYS A 170 -25.53 27.43 8.16
N TYR A 171 -25.32 27.03 6.90
CA TYR A 171 -25.89 27.73 5.76
C TYR A 171 -27.41 27.62 5.69
N ALA A 172 -27.98 26.44 5.99
CA ALA A 172 -29.42 26.25 6.06
C ALA A 172 -30.08 27.08 7.18
N SER A 173 -29.46 27.18 8.35
CA SER A 173 -29.99 28.01 9.45
C SER A 173 -29.93 29.52 9.17
N VAL A 174 -28.91 29.99 8.45
CA VAL A 174 -28.81 31.40 8.04
C VAL A 174 -29.86 31.74 6.97
N MET A 175 -30.15 30.82 6.02
CA MET A 175 -31.22 31.01 5.03
C MET A 175 -32.65 30.97 5.61
N LEU A 176 -32.85 30.36 6.79
CA LEU A 176 -34.15 30.30 7.46
C LEU A 176 -34.45 31.55 8.33
N ILE A 177 -33.46 32.41 8.59
CA ILE A 177 -33.55 33.58 9.43
C ILE A 177 -33.57 34.88 8.58
N SER A 178 -33.28 34.79 7.29
CA SER A 178 -33.39 35.86 6.30
C SER A 178 -34.71 35.83 5.55
#